data_a3f231606a85697a11aba0762b38e715
#
_entry.id   a3f231606a85697a11aba0762b38e715
#
_cell.length_a   1.000
_cell.length_b   1.000
_cell.length_c   1.000
_cell.angle_alpha   90.00
_cell.angle_beta   90.00
_cell.angle_gamma   90.00
#
_symmetry.space_group_name_H-M   'P 1'
#
loop_
_entity.id
_entity.type
_entity.pdbx_description
1 polymer ?
#
loop_
_entity_poly.entity_id
_entity_poly.type
_entity_poly.pdbx_seq_one_letter_code
_entity_poly.pdbx_strand_id
1 'polypeptide(L)'
;MGNRAVITIKEKNIPQEDWQSLYLHWNGGRDTVEPLLHVAKLYGVRCQDDPSYAIARLSQIVGNFIQGTTSLGVGTYKQLDTDNADNGVYVVKDWEIVDREYHHGLEQQEYDFNEMVSEIRSKNDQVFGYEEQD
;
A
#
# COMPACT_ATOMS: atom_id res chain seq x y z
N MET A 1 6.40 -19.51 -0.74
CA MET A 1 5.84 -18.64 -1.78
C MET A 1 5.33 -17.37 -1.14
N GLY A 2 5.53 -16.25 -1.79
CA GLY A 2 5.11 -14.98 -1.29
C GLY A 2 3.66 -14.66 -1.60
N ASN A 3 3.22 -13.51 -1.14
CA ASN A 3 1.94 -12.90 -1.50
C ASN A 3 2.27 -11.48 -1.96
N ARG A 4 2.92 -11.39 -3.12
CA ARG A 4 3.63 -10.21 -3.61
C ARG A 4 2.70 -9.19 -4.24
N ALA A 5 3.06 -7.93 -4.11
CA ALA A 5 2.37 -6.84 -4.76
C ALA A 5 3.28 -5.62 -4.89
N VAL A 6 2.96 -4.76 -5.83
CA VAL A 6 3.53 -3.42 -5.94
C VAL A 6 2.39 -2.42 -5.76
N ILE A 7 2.60 -1.43 -4.91
CA ILE A 7 1.68 -0.30 -4.76
C ILE A 7 2.38 0.90 -5.38
N THR A 8 1.77 1.51 -6.40
CA THR A 8 2.35 2.64 -7.10
C THR A 8 1.44 3.86 -7.00
N ILE A 9 2.03 5.04 -6.81
CA ILE A 9 1.27 6.29 -6.72
C ILE A 9 1.19 6.89 -8.13
N LYS A 10 -0.03 7.06 -8.62
CA LYS A 10 -0.24 7.64 -9.95
C LYS A 10 0.17 9.12 -9.94
N GLU A 11 1.13 9.47 -10.78
CA GLU A 11 1.66 10.83 -10.85
C GLU A 11 1.31 11.45 -12.20
N LYS A 12 0.76 12.66 -12.15
CA LYS A 12 0.39 13.40 -13.37
C LYS A 12 1.65 13.96 -14.03
N ASN A 13 1.74 13.80 -15.35
CA ASN A 13 2.84 14.33 -16.17
C ASN A 13 4.21 13.67 -15.89
N ILE A 14 4.20 12.52 -15.23
CA ILE A 14 5.40 11.71 -14.99
C ILE A 14 5.18 10.37 -15.70
N PRO A 15 6.16 9.87 -16.46
CA PRO A 15 6.01 8.54 -17.06
C PRO A 15 5.79 7.48 -15.99
N GLN A 16 4.93 6.52 -16.27
CA GLN A 16 4.59 5.47 -15.31
C GLN A 16 5.84 4.77 -14.76
N GLU A 17 6.85 4.54 -15.59
CA GLU A 17 8.08 3.86 -15.18
C GLU A 17 8.78 4.57 -14.01
N ASP A 18 8.52 5.86 -13.83
CA ASP A 18 9.15 6.69 -12.80
C ASP A 18 8.26 6.93 -11.57
N TRP A 19 7.07 6.36 -11.53
CA TRP A 19 6.17 6.54 -10.37
C TRP A 19 6.75 5.93 -9.11
N GLN A 20 6.63 6.65 -7.99
CA GLN A 20 7.09 6.17 -6.69
C GLN A 20 6.27 4.97 -6.27
N SER A 21 6.93 3.93 -5.79
CA SER A 21 6.29 2.63 -5.59
C SER A 21 6.86 1.90 -4.37
N LEU A 22 6.06 0.99 -3.84
CA LEU A 22 6.41 0.14 -2.71
C LEU A 22 6.17 -1.31 -3.11
N TYR A 23 7.16 -2.16 -2.89
CA TYR A 23 7.04 -3.59 -3.11
C TYR A 23 6.78 -4.30 -1.78
N LEU A 24 5.79 -5.19 -1.79
CA LEU A 24 5.46 -6.08 -0.68
C LEU A 24 5.73 -7.52 -1.11
N HIS A 25 6.51 -8.25 -0.32
CA HIS A 25 6.69 -9.68 -0.56
C HIS A 25 5.56 -10.50 0.06
N TRP A 26 4.99 -10.01 1.15
CA TRP A 26 3.91 -10.65 1.90
C TRP A 26 2.74 -9.68 2.06
N ASN A 27 1.56 -10.22 2.34
CA ASN A 27 0.36 -9.44 2.64
C ASN A 27 -0.08 -8.51 1.51
N GLY A 28 0.21 -8.91 0.26
CA GLY A 28 -0.12 -8.10 -0.90
C GLY A 28 -1.54 -8.30 -1.43
N GLY A 29 -2.38 -9.08 -0.77
CA GLY A 29 -3.77 -9.23 -1.17
C GLY A 29 -4.59 -7.98 -0.88
N ARG A 30 -5.70 -7.83 -1.59
CA ARG A 30 -6.57 -6.65 -1.43
C ARG A 30 -7.11 -6.53 0.00
N ASP A 31 -7.30 -7.67 0.69
CA ASP A 31 -7.77 -7.71 2.07
C ASP A 31 -6.86 -6.97 3.04
N THR A 32 -5.61 -6.78 2.67
CA THR A 32 -4.64 -6.04 3.48
C THR A 32 -4.27 -4.72 2.85
N VAL A 33 -4.05 -4.70 1.53
CA VAL A 33 -3.62 -3.47 0.83
C VAL A 33 -4.66 -2.37 0.94
N GLU A 34 -5.93 -2.68 0.67
CA GLU A 34 -6.98 -1.65 0.74
C GLU A 34 -7.09 -1.06 2.15
N PRO A 35 -7.13 -1.86 3.23
CA PRO A 35 -7.08 -1.31 4.58
C PRO A 35 -5.82 -0.49 4.89
N LEU A 36 -4.65 -0.90 4.39
CA LEU A 36 -3.41 -0.12 4.58
C LEU A 36 -3.54 1.28 3.97
N LEU A 37 -4.08 1.37 2.76
CA LEU A 37 -4.30 2.65 2.09
C LEU A 37 -5.30 3.52 2.87
N HIS A 38 -6.35 2.90 3.38
CA HIS A 38 -7.34 3.59 4.19
C HIS A 38 -6.72 4.19 5.45
N VAL A 39 -5.84 3.45 6.12
CA VAL A 39 -5.16 3.93 7.33
C VAL A 39 -4.24 5.12 6.99
N ALA A 40 -3.53 5.07 5.86
CA ALA A 40 -2.72 6.20 5.41
C ALA A 40 -3.57 7.45 5.23
N LYS A 41 -4.74 7.29 4.61
CA LYS A 41 -5.68 8.40 4.43
C LYS A 41 -6.19 8.92 5.76
N LEU A 42 -6.53 8.03 6.68
CA LEU A 42 -7.02 8.38 8.01
C LEU A 42 -6.00 9.21 8.78
N TYR A 43 -4.72 8.91 8.63
CA TYR A 43 -3.65 9.65 9.30
C TYR A 43 -3.33 10.98 8.62
N GLY A 44 -3.99 11.30 7.51
CA GLY A 44 -3.77 12.55 6.81
C GLY A 44 -2.47 12.59 6.01
N VAL A 45 -1.93 11.43 5.63
CA VAL A 45 -0.72 11.37 4.83
C VAL A 45 -1.03 11.89 3.42
N ARG A 46 -0.20 12.83 2.94
CA ARG A 46 -0.34 13.34 1.58
C ARG A 46 -0.05 12.22 0.57
N CYS A 47 -0.77 12.19 -0.53
CA CYS A 47 -0.63 11.16 -1.56
C CYS A 47 -0.06 11.73 -2.85
N GLN A 48 -0.93 12.25 -3.73
CA GLN A 48 -0.53 12.72 -5.07
C GLN A 48 0.38 13.94 -5.02
N ASP A 49 0.22 14.79 -4.02
CA ASP A 49 0.98 16.04 -3.92
C ASP A 49 2.45 15.80 -3.55
N ASP A 50 2.74 14.66 -2.95
CA ASP A 50 4.09 14.33 -2.50
C ASP A 50 4.28 12.81 -2.50
N PRO A 51 4.46 12.22 -3.70
CA PRO A 51 4.51 10.75 -3.82
C PRO A 51 5.65 10.11 -3.06
N SER A 52 6.81 10.73 -2.97
CA SER A 52 7.93 10.14 -2.23
C SER A 52 7.64 10.11 -0.73
N TYR A 53 7.04 11.17 -0.20
CA TYR A 53 6.59 11.20 1.18
C TYR A 53 5.49 10.15 1.42
N ALA A 54 4.55 10.05 0.47
CA ALA A 54 3.46 9.08 0.56
C ALA A 54 4.00 7.65 0.69
N ILE A 55 4.94 7.29 -0.16
CA ILE A 55 5.54 5.94 -0.14
C ILE A 55 6.35 5.73 1.14
N ALA A 56 7.08 6.75 1.59
CA ALA A 56 7.85 6.64 2.84
C ALA A 56 6.93 6.37 4.03
N ARG A 57 5.83 7.10 4.13
CA ARG A 57 4.88 6.91 5.23
C ARG A 57 4.12 5.60 5.12
N LEU A 58 3.74 5.22 3.89
CA LEU A 58 3.09 3.94 3.68
C LEU A 58 4.02 2.79 4.09
N SER A 59 5.30 2.87 3.71
CA SER A 59 6.26 1.84 4.09
C SER A 59 6.41 1.74 5.62
N GLN A 60 6.32 2.87 6.33
CA GLN A 60 6.36 2.88 7.79
C GLN A 60 5.13 2.19 8.38
N ILE A 61 3.94 2.48 7.85
CA ILE A 61 2.69 1.86 8.29
C ILE A 61 2.76 0.34 8.09
N VAL A 62 3.21 -0.08 6.91
CA VAL A 62 3.34 -1.50 6.58
C VAL A 62 4.38 -2.16 7.48
N GLY A 63 5.53 -1.53 7.66
CA GLY A 63 6.61 -2.07 8.48
C GLY A 63 6.22 -2.24 9.94
N ASN A 64 5.46 -1.30 10.47
CA ASN A 64 4.96 -1.41 11.85
C ASN A 64 3.94 -2.55 11.99
N PHE A 65 3.12 -2.75 10.95
CA PHE A 65 2.10 -3.78 10.96
C PHE A 65 2.69 -5.19 10.78
N ILE A 66 3.63 -5.34 9.83
CA ILE A 66 4.23 -6.64 9.50
C ILE A 66 5.54 -6.80 10.27
N GLN A 67 5.47 -6.78 11.58
CA GLN A 67 6.65 -6.89 12.43
C GLN A 67 7.33 -8.23 12.24
N GLY A 68 8.66 -8.21 12.21
CA GLY A 68 9.47 -9.43 12.11
C GLY A 68 9.70 -9.93 10.69
N THR A 69 9.12 -9.29 9.68
CA THR A 69 9.43 -9.58 8.28
C THR A 69 10.09 -8.37 7.66
N THR A 70 11.00 -8.59 6.74
CA THR A 70 11.81 -7.51 6.19
C THR A 70 11.75 -7.46 4.67
N SER A 71 10.65 -7.90 4.09
CA SER A 71 10.54 -8.06 2.65
C SER A 71 9.77 -6.90 2.01
N LEU A 72 10.27 -5.69 2.25
CA LEU A 72 9.76 -4.47 1.63
C LEU A 72 10.82 -3.88 0.72
N GLY A 73 10.39 -3.25 -0.37
CA GLY A 73 11.28 -2.52 -1.25
C GLY A 73 10.65 -1.21 -1.68
N VAL A 74 11.45 -0.16 -1.76
CA VAL A 74 11.01 1.15 -2.22
C VAL A 74 11.80 1.49 -3.49
N GLY A 75 11.11 1.97 -4.50
CA GLY A 75 11.75 2.37 -5.75
C GLY A 75 10.74 2.93 -6.71
N THR A 76 11.13 3.04 -7.97
CA THR A 76 10.21 3.45 -9.02
C THR A 76 9.48 2.22 -9.57
N TYR A 77 8.38 2.47 -10.29
CA TYR A 77 7.60 1.41 -10.90
C TYR A 77 8.48 0.41 -11.68
N LYS A 78 9.40 0.92 -12.49
CA LYS A 78 10.21 0.05 -13.34
C LYS A 78 11.28 -0.73 -12.55
N GLN A 79 11.65 -0.26 -11.37
CA GLN A 79 12.68 -0.91 -10.55
C GLN A 79 12.14 -2.11 -9.76
N LEU A 80 10.84 -2.18 -9.56
CA LEU A 80 10.23 -3.18 -8.70
C LEU A 80 9.61 -4.31 -9.50
N ASP A 81 9.32 -5.42 -8.81
CA ASP A 81 8.79 -6.65 -9.42
C ASP A 81 7.28 -6.52 -9.66
N THR A 82 6.89 -5.84 -10.73
CA THR A 82 5.48 -5.58 -11.04
C THR A 82 4.74 -6.82 -11.55
N ASP A 83 5.37 -7.58 -12.43
CA ASP A 83 4.80 -8.84 -12.94
C ASP A 83 5.23 -9.99 -12.05
N ASN A 84 4.70 -9.98 -10.82
CA ASN A 84 5.17 -10.85 -9.75
C ASN A 84 4.44 -12.18 -9.62
N ALA A 85 3.49 -12.44 -10.52
CA ALA A 85 2.69 -13.66 -10.56
C ALA A 85 1.77 -13.86 -9.33
N ASP A 86 1.64 -12.87 -8.48
CA ASP A 86 0.72 -12.92 -7.32
C ASP A 86 -0.36 -11.85 -7.49
N ASN A 87 -0.18 -10.68 -6.88
CA ASN A 87 -1.19 -9.63 -6.91
C ASN A 87 -0.90 -8.52 -7.91
N GLY A 88 0.27 -8.56 -8.57
CA GLY A 88 0.62 -7.54 -9.55
C GLY A 88 0.75 -6.16 -8.93
N VAL A 89 0.08 -5.18 -9.54
CA VAL A 89 0.20 -3.78 -9.16
C VAL A 89 -1.15 -3.21 -8.78
N TYR A 90 -1.16 -2.44 -7.70
CA TYR A 90 -2.27 -1.55 -7.32
C TYR A 90 -1.86 -0.13 -7.68
N VAL A 91 -2.58 0.48 -8.62
CA VAL A 91 -2.38 1.89 -8.97
C VAL A 91 -3.25 2.74 -8.05
N VAL A 92 -2.64 3.67 -7.34
CA VAL A 92 -3.29 4.40 -6.25
C VAL A 92 -3.35 5.89 -6.57
N LYS A 93 -4.51 6.47 -6.31
CA LYS A 93 -4.74 7.91 -6.37
C LYS A 93 -5.58 8.31 -5.16
N ASP A 94 -5.12 9.29 -4.40
CA ASP A 94 -5.78 9.77 -3.19
C ASP A 94 -6.11 8.62 -2.20
N TRP A 95 -5.15 7.68 -2.10
CA TRP A 95 -5.24 6.49 -1.25
C TRP A 95 -6.35 5.52 -1.65
N GLU A 96 -6.83 5.62 -2.90
CA GLU A 96 -7.81 4.69 -3.44
C GLU A 96 -7.20 3.93 -4.61
N ILE A 97 -7.57 2.65 -4.74
CA ILE A 97 -7.13 1.82 -5.85
C ILE A 97 -7.93 2.25 -7.08
N VAL A 98 -7.24 2.78 -8.09
CA VAL A 98 -7.92 3.26 -9.31
C VAL A 98 -7.63 2.37 -10.51
N ASP A 99 -6.65 1.48 -10.44
CA ASP A 99 -6.35 0.55 -11.53
C ASP A 99 -5.53 -0.62 -10.99
N ARG A 100 -5.46 -1.68 -11.77
CA ARG A 100 -4.66 -2.87 -11.48
C ARG A 100 -3.87 -3.26 -12.72
N GLU A 101 -2.65 -3.75 -12.52
CA GLU A 101 -1.81 -4.26 -13.60
C GLU A 101 -1.20 -5.58 -13.18
N TYR A 102 -0.96 -6.48 -14.14
CA TYR A 102 -0.37 -7.79 -13.90
C TYR A 102 -1.11 -8.60 -12.83
N HIS A 103 -2.40 -8.32 -12.65
CA HIS A 103 -3.26 -9.08 -11.75
C HIS A 103 -4.16 -9.98 -12.60
N HIS A 104 -4.10 -11.27 -12.36
CA HIS A 104 -4.87 -12.25 -13.09
C HIS A 104 -5.96 -12.84 -12.19
N GLY A 105 -7.16 -12.99 -12.74
CA GLY A 105 -8.29 -13.53 -12.01
C GLY A 105 -9.16 -12.44 -11.40
N LEU A 106 -10.06 -12.84 -10.53
CA LEU A 106 -11.03 -11.95 -9.93
C LEU A 106 -10.45 -11.23 -8.71
N GLU A 107 -10.89 -9.99 -8.50
CA GLU A 107 -10.57 -9.27 -7.30
C GLU A 107 -11.19 -9.96 -6.08
N GLN A 108 -10.45 -9.95 -4.98
CA GLN A 108 -10.95 -10.41 -3.71
C GLN A 108 -12.09 -9.48 -3.26
N GLN A 109 -13.26 -10.03 -3.02
CA GLN A 109 -14.46 -9.24 -2.73
C GLN A 109 -14.96 -9.39 -1.29
N GLU A 110 -14.68 -10.51 -0.66
CA GLU A 110 -15.18 -10.77 0.69
C GLU A 110 -14.03 -10.83 1.68
N TYR A 111 -13.95 -9.83 2.55
CA TYR A 111 -13.00 -9.77 3.65
C TYR A 111 -13.50 -8.76 4.68
N ASP A 112 -13.03 -8.93 5.90
CA ASP A 112 -13.41 -8.03 6.98
C ASP A 112 -12.51 -6.80 6.98
N PHE A 113 -12.93 -5.80 6.21
CA PHE A 113 -12.19 -4.55 6.06
C PHE A 113 -11.97 -3.84 7.40
N ASN A 114 -13.01 -3.74 8.21
CA ASN A 114 -12.94 -3.00 9.47
C ASN A 114 -12.03 -3.69 10.48
N GLU A 115 -12.05 -5.00 10.52
CA GLU A 115 -11.15 -5.75 11.39
C GLU A 115 -9.70 -5.54 10.99
N MET A 116 -9.39 -5.60 9.70
CA MET A 116 -8.02 -5.38 9.23
C MET A 116 -7.57 -3.95 9.50
N VAL A 117 -8.42 -2.95 9.29
CA VAL A 117 -8.12 -1.57 9.63
C VAL A 117 -7.77 -1.46 11.12
N SER A 118 -8.56 -2.10 11.97
CA SER A 118 -8.33 -2.08 13.41
C SER A 118 -6.97 -2.72 13.78
N GLU A 119 -6.63 -3.83 13.14
CA GLU A 119 -5.34 -4.48 13.38
C GLU A 119 -4.16 -3.60 12.95
N ILE A 120 -4.26 -2.98 11.80
CA ILE A 120 -3.21 -2.08 11.30
C ILE A 120 -3.06 -0.88 12.23
N ARG A 121 -4.17 -0.29 12.66
CA ARG A 121 -4.17 0.86 13.56
C ARG A 121 -3.59 0.50 14.93
N SER A 122 -3.82 -0.71 15.41
CA SER A 122 -3.30 -1.15 16.71
C SER A 122 -1.77 -1.10 16.76
N LYS A 123 -1.11 -1.17 15.60
CA LYS A 123 0.35 -1.12 15.49
C LYS A 123 0.86 0.27 15.09
N ASN A 124 -0.01 1.19 14.75
CA ASN A 124 0.39 2.47 14.14
C ASN A 124 -0.15 3.71 14.84
N ASP A 125 -1.33 3.65 15.44
CA ASP A 125 -1.98 4.85 15.99
C ASP A 125 -1.05 5.62 16.94
N GLN A 126 -0.40 4.93 17.85
CA GLN A 126 0.49 5.57 18.83
C GLN A 126 1.72 6.16 18.15
N VAL A 127 2.29 5.45 17.19
CA VAL A 127 3.48 5.90 16.47
C VAL A 127 3.19 7.17 15.68
N PHE A 128 2.02 7.25 15.05
CA PHE A 128 1.61 8.41 14.26
C PHE A 128 0.92 9.48 15.09
N GLY A 129 0.76 9.28 16.40
CA GLY A 129 0.09 10.24 17.27
C GLY A 129 -1.37 10.44 16.95
N TYR A 130 -2.03 9.40 16.38
CA TYR A 130 -3.44 9.51 15.99
C TYR A 130 -4.34 9.15 17.18
N GLU A 131 -5.28 10.04 17.46
CA GLU A 131 -6.31 9.79 18.46
C GLU A 131 -7.68 9.91 17.80
N GLU A 132 -8.50 8.88 17.98
CA GLU A 132 -9.85 8.89 17.45
C GLU A 132 -10.70 9.84 18.27
N GLN A 133 -11.40 10.74 17.59
CA GLN A 133 -12.30 11.67 18.26
C GLN A 133 -13.71 11.09 18.30
N ASP A 134 -14.27 11.07 19.48
CA ASP A 134 -15.63 10.61 19.71
C ASP A 134 -16.66 11.65 19.24
#